data_d84a2f280134d686e73d8793bb451161
#
_entry.id   d84a2f280134d686e73d8793bb451161
#
_cell.length_a   1.000
_cell.length_b   1.000
_cell.length_c   1.000
_cell.angle_alpha   90.00
_cell.angle_beta   90.00
_cell.angle_gamma   90.00
#
_symmetry.space_group_name_H-M   'P 1'
#
loop_
_entity.id
_entity.type
_entity.pdbx_description
1 polymer ?
#
loop_
_entity_poly.entity_id
_entity_poly.type
_entity_poly.pdbx_seq_one_letter_code
_entity_poly.pdbx_strand_id
1 'polypeptide(L)'
;ANSVFNDDGKKTIPRRTFIRMKDNILNLFDIKIGYDRKDKKYYIENDISECNKNTQFLLSAFAVNQMVSENRDLADRILLEDTPAGSNIFLPEITTAMRENRRLSITYQNYEMQTAREFEIEPYALRYFGRRWYVLAHTDFHNSLRLYALDRMKDVKISDKLFKLPEDFSADDY
;
A
#
# COMPACT_ATOMS: atom_id res chain seq x y z
N ALA A 1 -13.40 -34.11 15.40
CA ALA A 1 -14.25 -32.96 15.06
C ALA A 1 -13.74 -31.79 15.90
N ASN A 2 -13.00 -30.86 15.25
CA ASN A 2 -12.57 -29.63 15.92
C ASN A 2 -13.80 -28.72 16.02
N SER A 3 -14.33 -28.53 17.23
CA SER A 3 -15.39 -27.55 17.45
C SER A 3 -14.81 -26.14 17.18
N VAL A 4 -15.49 -25.39 16.35
CA VAL A 4 -15.10 -24.01 15.98
C VAL A 4 -15.57 -23.01 17.06
N PHE A 5 -16.27 -23.50 18.09
CA PHE A 5 -16.83 -22.67 19.18
C PHE A 5 -16.47 -23.27 20.54
N ASN A 6 -16.25 -22.41 21.54
CA ASN A 6 -16.19 -22.79 22.96
C ASN A 6 -17.62 -23.08 23.50
N ASP A 7 -17.70 -23.68 24.72
CA ASP A 7 -18.98 -23.92 25.41
C ASP A 7 -19.82 -22.65 25.58
N ASP A 8 -19.18 -21.45 25.59
CA ASP A 8 -19.83 -20.13 25.65
C ASP A 8 -20.32 -19.62 24.28
N GLY A 9 -20.27 -20.43 23.23
CA GLY A 9 -20.67 -20.01 21.87
C GLY A 9 -19.71 -19.05 21.18
N LYS A 10 -18.53 -18.77 21.78
CA LYS A 10 -17.51 -17.92 21.18
C LYS A 10 -16.69 -18.69 20.13
N LYS A 11 -16.47 -18.05 19.01
CA LYS A 11 -15.67 -18.60 17.89
C LYS A 11 -14.23 -18.81 18.35
N THR A 12 -13.73 -20.05 18.33
CA THR A 12 -12.34 -20.36 18.66
C THR A 12 -11.49 -20.46 17.40
N ILE A 13 -10.30 -19.89 17.48
CA ILE A 13 -9.33 -19.96 16.39
C ILE A 13 -8.38 -21.14 16.69
N PRO A 14 -8.22 -22.13 15.77
CA PRO A 14 -7.26 -23.21 15.95
C PRO A 14 -5.84 -22.65 16.15
N ARG A 15 -5.06 -23.26 17.05
CA ARG A 15 -3.69 -22.81 17.38
C ARG A 15 -2.80 -22.60 16.14
N ARG A 16 -2.88 -23.52 15.16
CA ARG A 16 -2.11 -23.40 13.90
C ARG A 16 -2.51 -22.16 13.09
N THR A 17 -3.80 -21.85 13.03
CA THR A 17 -4.32 -20.66 12.37
C THR A 17 -3.85 -19.39 13.09
N PHE A 18 -3.88 -19.38 14.42
CA PHE A 18 -3.42 -18.26 15.23
C PHE A 18 -1.92 -17.99 15.03
N ILE A 19 -1.07 -19.02 15.02
CA ILE A 19 0.37 -18.86 14.76
C ILE A 19 0.59 -18.23 13.38
N ARG A 20 -0.09 -18.75 12.34
CA ARG A 20 0.01 -18.19 10.98
C ARG A 20 -0.45 -16.73 10.92
N MET A 21 -1.53 -16.37 11.63
CA MET A 21 -1.99 -14.99 11.71
C MET A 21 -0.96 -14.08 12.38
N LYS A 22 -0.34 -14.55 13.48
CA LYS A 22 0.73 -13.84 14.18
C LYS A 22 1.94 -13.58 13.26
N ASP A 23 2.37 -14.60 12.50
CA ASP A 23 3.47 -14.46 11.53
C ASP A 23 3.10 -13.49 10.40
N ASN A 24 1.86 -13.52 9.91
CA ASN A 24 1.37 -12.56 8.91
C ASN A 24 1.35 -11.13 9.46
N ILE A 25 0.92 -10.93 10.71
CA ILE A 25 0.92 -9.62 11.36
C ILE A 25 2.35 -9.09 11.48
N LEU A 26 3.29 -9.94 11.87
CA LEU A 26 4.70 -9.55 11.91
C LEU A 26 5.23 -9.15 10.52
N ASN A 27 4.96 -9.97 9.50
CA ASN A 27 5.47 -9.73 8.16
C ASN A 27 4.84 -8.52 7.45
N LEU A 28 3.54 -8.26 7.69
CA LEU A 28 2.81 -7.17 7.02
C LEU A 28 2.95 -5.84 7.75
N PHE A 29 2.98 -5.87 9.08
CA PHE A 29 2.88 -4.68 9.91
C PHE A 29 4.10 -4.45 10.82
N ASP A 30 5.09 -5.36 10.79
CA ASP A 30 6.25 -5.34 11.69
C ASP A 30 5.83 -5.28 13.20
N ILE A 31 4.66 -5.86 13.51
CA ILE A 31 4.12 -5.90 14.88
C ILE A 31 4.44 -7.26 15.48
N LYS A 32 5.21 -7.24 16.58
CA LYS A 32 5.52 -8.43 17.36
C LYS A 32 4.47 -8.68 18.43
N ILE A 33 3.94 -9.91 18.44
CA ILE A 33 3.00 -10.37 19.45
C ILE A 33 3.72 -11.34 20.38
N GLY A 34 3.96 -10.93 21.62
CA GLY A 34 4.50 -11.73 22.69
C GLY A 34 3.43 -12.52 23.44
N TYR A 35 3.87 -13.44 24.29
CA TYR A 35 2.99 -14.20 25.19
C TYR A 35 3.54 -14.18 26.61
N ASP A 36 2.77 -13.59 27.51
CA ASP A 36 3.08 -13.65 28.97
C ASP A 36 2.59 -14.97 29.53
N ARG A 37 3.54 -15.80 30.01
CA ARG A 37 3.24 -17.10 30.62
C ARG A 37 2.61 -16.97 32.01
N LYS A 38 2.89 -15.88 32.73
CA LYS A 38 2.39 -15.64 34.10
C LYS A 38 0.91 -15.28 34.06
N ASP A 39 0.57 -14.31 33.21
CA ASP A 39 -0.79 -13.81 33.04
C ASP A 39 -1.59 -14.56 31.97
N LYS A 40 -0.94 -15.49 31.26
CA LYS A 40 -1.52 -16.28 30.16
C LYS A 40 -2.18 -15.40 29.06
N LYS A 41 -1.60 -14.23 28.79
CA LYS A 41 -2.11 -13.26 27.82
C LYS A 41 -1.12 -12.99 26.71
N TYR A 42 -1.66 -12.70 25.53
CA TYR A 42 -0.86 -12.14 24.43
C TYR A 42 -0.82 -10.63 24.56
N TYR A 43 0.32 -10.04 24.20
CA TYR A 43 0.53 -8.60 24.21
C TYR A 43 1.34 -8.17 22.97
N ILE A 44 1.25 -6.90 22.60
CA ILE A 44 2.07 -6.30 21.54
C ILE A 44 3.38 -5.83 22.18
N GLU A 45 4.52 -6.32 21.65
CA GLU A 45 5.84 -6.04 22.20
C GLU A 45 6.35 -4.64 21.86
N ASN A 46 6.05 -4.16 20.66
CA ASN A 46 6.49 -2.85 20.18
C ASN A 46 5.35 -1.83 20.26
N ASP A 47 5.71 -0.57 20.51
CA ASP A 47 4.74 0.53 20.47
C ASP A 47 4.32 0.77 19.02
N ILE A 48 3.02 0.81 18.77
CA ILE A 48 2.44 1.08 17.46
C ILE A 48 2.83 2.49 16.97
N SER A 49 3.09 3.42 17.88
CA SER A 49 3.56 4.77 17.54
C SER A 49 4.97 4.80 16.96
N GLU A 50 5.78 3.77 17.23
CA GLU A 50 7.14 3.60 16.71
C GLU A 50 7.17 2.86 15.36
N CYS A 51 6.03 2.32 14.91
CA CYS A 51 5.94 1.69 13.60
C CYS A 51 6.21 2.71 12.48
N ASN A 52 6.78 2.23 11.39
CA ASN A 52 7.02 3.09 10.23
C ASN A 52 5.71 3.68 9.66
N LYS A 53 5.81 4.79 8.94
CA LYS A 53 4.65 5.52 8.38
C LYS A 53 3.73 4.63 7.52
N ASN A 54 4.31 3.68 6.79
CA ASN A 54 3.53 2.75 5.96
C ASN A 54 2.66 1.81 6.80
N THR A 55 3.20 1.30 7.92
CA THR A 55 2.46 0.45 8.87
C THR A 55 1.32 1.23 9.51
N GLN A 56 1.57 2.47 9.97
CA GLN A 56 0.53 3.34 10.53
C GLN A 56 -0.59 3.62 9.51
N PHE A 57 -0.23 3.88 8.25
CA PHE A 57 -1.20 4.06 7.16
C PHE A 57 -2.07 2.81 6.96
N LEU A 58 -1.46 1.62 6.89
CA LEU A 58 -2.18 0.36 6.71
C LEU A 58 -3.12 0.06 7.89
N LEU A 59 -2.66 0.29 9.12
CA LEU A 59 -3.50 0.13 10.32
C LEU A 59 -4.69 1.10 10.32
N SER A 60 -4.47 2.36 9.93
CA SER A 60 -5.54 3.35 9.80
C SER A 60 -6.56 2.96 8.73
N ALA A 61 -6.10 2.51 7.56
CA ALA A 61 -6.97 2.04 6.49
C ALA A 61 -7.79 0.82 6.91
N PHE A 62 -7.18 -0.12 7.66
CA PHE A 62 -7.87 -1.29 8.21
C PHE A 62 -8.93 -0.89 9.24
N ALA A 63 -8.60 0.02 10.17
CA ALA A 63 -9.52 0.51 11.20
C ALA A 63 -10.74 1.20 10.57
N VAL A 64 -10.55 2.03 9.53
CA VAL A 64 -11.64 2.67 8.78
C VAL A 64 -12.52 1.61 8.11
N ASN A 65 -11.92 0.62 7.45
CA ASN A 65 -12.67 -0.46 6.79
C ASN A 65 -13.50 -1.27 7.79
N GLN A 66 -12.92 -1.60 8.96
CA GLN A 66 -13.63 -2.30 10.02
C GLN A 66 -14.79 -1.47 10.56
N MET A 67 -14.56 -0.18 10.86
CA MET A 67 -15.59 0.74 11.32
C MET A 67 -16.80 0.77 10.36
N VAL A 68 -16.56 0.88 9.06
CA VAL A 68 -17.61 0.90 8.05
C VAL A 68 -18.35 -0.44 7.99
N SER A 69 -17.62 -1.56 8.06
CA SER A 69 -18.23 -2.89 7.97
C SER A 69 -19.06 -3.26 9.21
N GLU A 70 -18.71 -2.76 10.39
CA GLU A 70 -19.44 -2.96 11.63
C GLU A 70 -20.67 -2.05 11.77
N ASN A 71 -20.69 -0.89 11.08
CA ASN A 71 -21.74 0.13 11.16
C ASN A 71 -22.47 0.31 9.80
N ARG A 72 -22.87 -0.80 9.18
CA ARG A 72 -23.56 -0.76 7.88
C ARG A 72 -24.90 -0.04 7.92
N ASP A 73 -25.56 -0.02 9.07
CA ASP A 73 -26.79 0.73 9.34
C ASP A 73 -26.59 2.26 9.32
N LEU A 74 -25.32 2.71 9.46
CA LEU A 74 -24.94 4.11 9.38
C LEU A 74 -24.27 4.47 8.04
N ALA A 75 -24.30 3.58 7.04
CA ALA A 75 -23.60 3.80 5.77
C ALA A 75 -23.99 5.11 5.08
N ASP A 76 -25.24 5.52 5.15
CA ASP A 76 -25.75 6.79 4.58
C ASP A 76 -25.24 8.04 5.34
N ARG A 77 -24.68 7.86 6.53
CA ARG A 77 -24.17 8.94 7.39
C ARG A 77 -22.66 8.97 7.51
N ILE A 78 -21.97 7.95 7.00
CA ILE A 78 -20.51 7.84 6.95
C ILE A 78 -20.08 8.16 5.52
N LEU A 79 -19.71 9.41 5.29
CA LEU A 79 -19.24 9.85 3.98
C LEU A 79 -17.73 9.62 3.89
N LEU A 80 -17.34 8.60 3.13
CA LEU A 80 -15.94 8.39 2.74
C LEU A 80 -15.73 9.06 1.39
N GLU A 81 -14.72 9.91 1.33
CA GLU A 81 -14.35 10.51 0.07
C GLU A 81 -13.64 9.46 -0.81
N ASP A 82 -14.12 9.31 -2.03
CA ASP A 82 -13.56 8.36 -3.00
C ASP A 82 -12.12 8.71 -3.37
N THR A 83 -11.27 7.69 -3.48
CA THR A 83 -10.03 7.84 -4.26
C THR A 83 -10.39 7.93 -5.74
N PRO A 84 -9.71 8.78 -6.53
CA PRO A 84 -9.98 8.86 -7.95
C PRO A 84 -9.98 7.48 -8.60
N ALA A 85 -11.01 7.19 -9.39
CA ALA A 85 -11.13 5.93 -10.11
C ALA A 85 -9.86 5.67 -10.94
N GLY A 86 -9.35 4.44 -10.90
CA GLY A 86 -8.16 4.05 -11.66
C GLY A 86 -6.83 4.31 -10.96
N SER A 87 -6.79 5.01 -9.81
CA SER A 87 -5.53 5.32 -9.12
C SER A 87 -4.72 4.10 -8.66
N ASN A 88 -5.36 2.94 -8.53
CA ASN A 88 -4.73 1.71 -8.04
C ASN A 88 -4.47 0.66 -9.15
N ILE A 89 -4.98 0.87 -10.35
CA ILE A 89 -4.98 -0.14 -11.43
C ILE A 89 -3.54 -0.49 -11.84
N PHE A 90 -2.65 0.48 -11.91
CA PHE A 90 -1.28 0.32 -12.39
C PHE A 90 -0.24 0.07 -11.29
N LEU A 91 -0.65 -0.04 -10.03
CA LEU A 91 0.27 -0.29 -8.92
C LEU A 91 1.08 -1.59 -9.08
N PRO A 92 0.49 -2.73 -9.52
CA PRO A 92 1.23 -3.98 -9.71
C PRO A 92 2.35 -3.85 -10.75
N GLU A 93 2.08 -3.22 -11.89
CA GLU A 93 3.06 -3.02 -12.97
C GLU A 93 4.19 -2.10 -12.51
N ILE A 94 3.84 -1.00 -11.84
CA ILE A 94 4.82 -0.03 -11.34
C ILE A 94 5.72 -0.67 -10.27
N THR A 95 5.15 -1.39 -9.31
CA THR A 95 5.92 -2.06 -8.25
C THR A 95 6.82 -3.16 -8.81
N THR A 96 6.37 -3.86 -9.85
CA THR A 96 7.18 -4.86 -10.54
C THR A 96 8.36 -4.21 -11.26
N ALA A 97 8.12 -3.13 -12.01
CA ALA A 97 9.17 -2.39 -12.70
C ALA A 97 10.20 -1.80 -11.73
N MET A 98 9.76 -1.26 -10.58
CA MET A 98 10.66 -0.77 -9.52
C MET A 98 11.55 -1.89 -8.96
N ARG A 99 10.97 -3.07 -8.69
CA ARG A 99 11.71 -4.23 -8.17
C ARG A 99 12.76 -4.75 -9.14
N GLU A 100 12.44 -4.72 -10.44
CA GLU A 100 13.30 -5.21 -11.51
C GLU A 100 14.22 -4.14 -12.10
N ASN A 101 14.13 -2.89 -11.63
CA ASN A 101 14.82 -1.72 -12.18
C ASN A 101 14.58 -1.57 -13.69
N ARG A 102 13.34 -1.73 -14.13
CA ARG A 102 12.91 -1.62 -15.52
C ARG A 102 12.17 -0.31 -15.74
N ARG A 103 12.38 0.30 -16.91
CA ARG A 103 11.60 1.47 -17.33
C ARG A 103 10.14 1.09 -17.58
N LEU A 104 9.28 2.08 -17.45
CA LEU A 104 7.87 1.98 -17.83
C LEU A 104 7.63 2.85 -19.06
N SER A 105 6.93 2.31 -20.07
CA SER A 105 6.26 3.12 -21.08
C SER A 105 4.88 3.49 -20.55
N ILE A 106 4.60 4.77 -20.41
CA ILE A 106 3.32 5.28 -19.91
C ILE A 106 2.64 6.16 -20.96
N THR A 107 1.32 6.02 -21.08
CA THR A 107 0.47 6.98 -21.77
C THR A 107 -0.14 7.92 -20.74
N TYR A 108 0.26 9.18 -20.74
CA TYR A 108 -0.08 10.16 -19.71
C TYR A 108 -0.80 11.38 -20.26
N GLN A 109 -1.82 11.86 -19.55
CA GLN A 109 -2.55 13.07 -19.90
C GLN A 109 -2.80 13.91 -18.65
N ASN A 110 -2.13 15.05 -18.53
CA ASN A 110 -2.45 16.02 -17.47
C ASN A 110 -3.62 16.93 -17.89
N TYR A 111 -4.08 17.79 -16.97
CA TYR A 111 -5.24 18.67 -17.24
C TYR A 111 -4.97 19.75 -18.28
N GLU A 112 -3.71 20.09 -18.54
CA GLU A 112 -3.30 21.12 -19.51
C GLU A 112 -3.09 20.54 -20.91
N MET A 113 -2.99 19.21 -21.02
CA MET A 113 -2.71 18.53 -22.28
C MET A 113 -4.01 18.21 -23.03
N GLN A 114 -4.13 18.67 -24.28
CA GLN A 114 -5.25 18.32 -25.14
C GLN A 114 -5.26 16.85 -25.54
N THR A 115 -4.07 16.23 -25.67
CA THR A 115 -3.91 14.84 -26.08
C THR A 115 -2.96 14.10 -25.11
N ALA A 116 -3.22 12.82 -24.90
CA ALA A 116 -2.30 11.96 -24.14
C ALA A 116 -0.98 11.79 -24.91
N ARG A 117 0.13 11.68 -24.18
CA ARG A 117 1.46 11.43 -24.73
C ARG A 117 2.01 10.13 -24.17
N GLU A 118 2.70 9.39 -25.02
CA GLU A 118 3.43 8.19 -24.64
C GLU A 118 4.92 8.53 -24.47
N PHE A 119 5.52 8.10 -23.37
CA PHE A 119 6.94 8.26 -23.07
C PHE A 119 7.41 7.29 -22.02
N GLU A 120 8.74 7.09 -21.93
CA GLU A 120 9.33 6.22 -20.93
C GLU A 120 9.70 6.99 -19.65
N ILE A 121 9.54 6.32 -18.51
CA ILE A 121 9.94 6.80 -17.20
C ILE A 121 10.76 5.74 -16.45
N GLU A 122 11.64 6.17 -15.58
CA GLU A 122 12.36 5.35 -14.60
C GLU A 122 11.67 5.51 -13.24
N PRO A 123 10.88 4.53 -12.78
CA PRO A 123 10.11 4.66 -11.54
C PRO A 123 11.03 4.50 -10.31
N TYR A 124 11.21 5.57 -9.53
CA TYR A 124 12.08 5.58 -8.35
C TYR A 124 11.32 5.31 -7.06
N ALA A 125 10.15 5.93 -6.87
CA ALA A 125 9.36 5.76 -5.66
C ALA A 125 7.85 5.91 -5.94
N LEU A 126 7.02 5.31 -5.08
CA LEU A 126 5.58 5.53 -5.02
C LEU A 126 5.26 6.42 -3.82
N ARG A 127 4.41 7.40 -4.02
CA ARG A 127 3.94 8.29 -2.97
C ARG A 127 2.41 8.35 -2.96
N TYR A 128 1.83 8.17 -1.77
CA TYR A 128 0.41 8.42 -1.55
C TYR A 128 0.24 9.75 -0.84
N PHE A 129 -0.41 10.71 -1.50
CA PHE A 129 -0.63 12.05 -0.98
C PHE A 129 -1.95 12.64 -1.50
N GLY A 130 -2.68 13.34 -0.66
CA GLY A 130 -3.96 13.94 -1.05
C GLY A 130 -4.93 12.92 -1.65
N ARG A 131 -4.97 11.68 -1.12
CA ARG A 131 -5.79 10.56 -1.57
C ARG A 131 -5.52 10.09 -3.00
N ARG A 132 -4.33 10.37 -3.51
CA ARG A 132 -3.87 9.95 -4.84
C ARG A 132 -2.52 9.27 -4.76
N TRP A 133 -2.35 8.30 -5.62
CA TRP A 133 -1.05 7.69 -5.86
C TRP A 133 -0.27 8.48 -6.91
N TYR A 134 0.99 8.65 -6.66
CA TYR A 134 1.97 9.25 -7.55
C TYR A 134 3.17 8.32 -7.68
N VAL A 135 3.73 8.22 -8.88
CA VAL A 135 5.07 7.69 -9.07
C VAL A 135 6.05 8.85 -9.23
N LEU A 136 7.07 8.86 -8.40
CA LEU A 136 8.24 9.72 -8.58
C LEU A 136 9.15 9.03 -9.58
N ALA A 137 9.40 9.66 -10.70
CA ALA A 137 10.16 9.06 -11.78
C ALA A 137 11.07 10.06 -12.49
N HIS A 138 12.20 9.57 -12.97
CA HIS A 138 13.08 10.30 -13.87
C HIS A 138 12.62 10.09 -15.32
N THR A 139 12.77 11.12 -16.15
CA THR A 139 12.53 11.04 -17.60
C THR A 139 13.68 11.66 -18.35
N ASP A 140 14.10 11.02 -19.42
CA ASP A 140 15.15 11.56 -20.30
C ASP A 140 14.69 12.90 -20.93
N PHE A 141 13.40 13.04 -21.22
CA PHE A 141 12.83 14.24 -21.82
C PHE A 141 12.98 15.49 -20.94
N HIS A 142 12.80 15.37 -19.64
CA HIS A 142 12.92 16.50 -18.71
C HIS A 142 14.26 16.53 -17.99
N ASN A 143 15.03 15.44 -18.07
CA ASN A 143 16.27 15.22 -17.31
C ASN A 143 16.14 15.60 -15.81
N SER A 144 14.98 15.24 -15.23
CA SER A 144 14.64 15.58 -13.85
C SER A 144 13.61 14.60 -13.27
N LEU A 145 13.57 14.53 -11.94
CA LEU A 145 12.55 13.80 -11.22
C LEU A 145 11.23 14.56 -11.24
N ARG A 146 10.16 13.85 -11.50
CA ARG A 146 8.79 14.40 -11.52
C ARG A 146 7.80 13.42 -10.90
N LEU A 147 6.73 13.98 -10.34
CA LEU A 147 5.59 13.21 -9.82
C LEU A 147 4.53 13.06 -10.91
N TYR A 148 4.20 11.81 -11.23
CA TYR A 148 3.13 11.46 -12.16
C TYR A 148 1.99 10.83 -11.40
N ALA A 149 0.80 11.44 -11.44
CA ALA A 149 -0.40 10.93 -10.79
C ALA A 149 -0.92 9.70 -11.55
N LEU A 150 -1.16 8.58 -10.83
CA LEU A 150 -1.57 7.33 -11.47
C LEU A 150 -2.96 7.41 -12.11
N ASP A 151 -3.87 8.19 -11.52
CA ASP A 151 -5.21 8.42 -12.06
C ASP A 151 -5.22 9.18 -13.41
N ARG A 152 -4.08 9.74 -13.82
CA ARG A 152 -3.89 10.41 -15.12
C ARG A 152 -3.17 9.54 -16.15
N MET A 153 -2.77 8.33 -15.77
CA MET A 153 -2.23 7.35 -16.68
C MET A 153 -3.37 6.65 -17.42
N LYS A 154 -3.23 6.49 -18.72
CA LYS A 154 -4.19 5.77 -19.58
C LYS A 154 -3.73 4.35 -19.87
N ASP A 155 -2.42 4.16 -19.93
CA ASP A 155 -1.77 2.87 -20.13
C ASP A 155 -0.40 2.86 -19.47
N VAL A 156 0.04 1.69 -19.01
CA VAL A 156 1.34 1.46 -18.37
C VAL A 156 1.86 0.10 -18.84
N LYS A 157 3.05 0.06 -19.39
CA LYS A 157 3.72 -1.18 -19.83
C LYS A 157 5.15 -1.21 -19.32
N ILE A 158 5.57 -2.38 -18.83
CA ILE A 158 6.96 -2.60 -18.44
C ILE A 158 7.82 -2.70 -19.70
N SER A 159 8.80 -1.82 -19.81
CA SER A 159 9.78 -1.81 -20.91
C SER A 159 10.87 -2.85 -20.69
N ASP A 160 11.53 -3.30 -21.76
CA ASP A 160 12.71 -4.18 -21.65
C ASP A 160 13.98 -3.43 -21.26
N LYS A 161 13.94 -2.10 -21.23
CA LYS A 161 15.08 -1.26 -20.85
C LYS A 161 15.23 -1.20 -19.34
N LEU A 162 16.46 -1.40 -18.89
CA LEU A 162 16.84 -1.25 -17.48
C LEU A 162 17.27 0.18 -17.18
N PHE A 163 17.14 0.59 -15.92
CA PHE A 163 17.74 1.81 -15.40
C PHE A 163 18.55 1.51 -14.12
N LYS A 164 19.38 2.43 -13.71
CA LYS A 164 20.12 2.33 -12.44
C LYS A 164 19.60 3.41 -11.49
N LEU A 165 19.05 2.98 -10.35
CA LEU A 165 18.69 3.92 -9.29
C LEU A 165 19.96 4.57 -8.75
N PRO A 166 20.02 5.92 -8.63
CA PRO A 166 21.18 6.60 -8.01
C PRO A 166 21.43 6.11 -6.59
N GLU A 167 22.70 5.92 -6.22
CA GLU A 167 23.08 5.40 -4.89
C GLU A 167 22.74 6.36 -3.75
N ASP A 168 22.65 7.65 -4.05
CA ASP A 168 22.30 8.74 -3.14
C ASP A 168 20.80 9.06 -3.13
N PHE A 169 19.98 8.30 -3.86
CA PHE A 169 18.54 8.53 -3.90
C PHE A 169 17.88 8.20 -2.57
N SER A 170 17.19 9.19 -1.99
CA SER A 170 16.32 9.03 -0.83
C SER A 170 14.89 9.44 -1.18
N ALA A 171 13.92 8.55 -0.98
CA ALA A 171 12.52 8.86 -1.23
C ALA A 171 11.94 9.88 -0.22
N ASP A 172 12.58 10.06 0.94
CA ASP A 172 12.15 11.00 1.99
C ASP A 172 12.47 12.47 1.62
N ASP A 173 13.36 12.70 0.65
CA ASP A 173 13.76 14.05 0.20
C ASP A 173 12.72 14.68 -0.75
N TYR A 174 11.69 13.90 -1.15
CA TYR A 174 10.64 14.28 -2.10
C TYR A 174 9.24 14.07 -1.52
#